data_c85c1600b56ff6e71a9c9815b679c8e2
#
_entry.id   c85c1600b56ff6e71a9c9815b679c8e2
#
_cell.length_a   1.000
_cell.length_b   1.000
_cell.length_c   1.000
_cell.angle_alpha   90.00
_cell.angle_beta   90.00
_cell.angle_gamma   90.00
#
_symmetry.space_group_name_H-M   'P 1'
#
loop_
_entity.id
_entity.type
_entity.pdbx_description
1 polymer ?
#
loop_
_entity_poly.entity_id
_entity_poly.type
_entity_poly.pdbx_seq_one_letter_code
_entity_poly.pdbx_strand_id
1 'polypeptide(L)'
;MAPKVETPDDIAVLDALLSQGERRAGLAPGQVEIYPTLETAKGVYHAYPIATCSARVPTLAVAASPGGDSARSLGYVWSKEGTETLYMRSKVLLDARAASVAYPLAATWFAIADLDGLRHDVQLNRQLGYTGQILIHPSHVPIVNEIFTPTADDIAYHQGLLAAMEEAERQGTAAVAYEGVMVDIAMVKTSRQILDLARSIGVLD
;
A
#
# COMPACT_ATOMS: atom_id res chain seq x y z
N MET A 1 11.25 -3.01 -10.10
CA MET A 1 11.10 -3.71 -8.81
C MET A 1 12.44 -4.28 -8.38
N ALA A 2 12.75 -4.24 -7.08
CA ALA A 2 13.97 -4.75 -6.47
C ALA A 2 13.61 -5.86 -5.46
N PRO A 3 13.72 -7.15 -5.86
CA PRO A 3 13.42 -8.27 -4.97
C PRO A 3 14.49 -8.45 -3.90
N LYS A 4 14.12 -9.06 -2.79
CA LYS A 4 15.04 -9.49 -1.70
C LYS A 4 15.88 -8.35 -1.11
N VAL A 5 15.33 -7.14 -1.05
CA VAL A 5 16.00 -6.04 -0.36
C VAL A 5 15.99 -6.31 1.14
N GLU A 6 17.16 -6.26 1.76
CA GLU A 6 17.33 -6.56 3.19
C GLU A 6 17.84 -5.38 4.00
N THR A 7 18.53 -4.43 3.36
CA THR A 7 19.16 -3.29 4.04
C THR A 7 19.11 -2.03 3.18
N PRO A 8 19.30 -0.83 3.76
CA PRO A 8 19.50 0.40 3.01
C PRO A 8 20.68 0.34 2.02
N ASP A 9 21.72 -0.44 2.32
CA ASP A 9 22.89 -0.57 1.43
C ASP A 9 22.51 -1.22 0.07
N ASP A 10 21.55 -2.14 0.06
CA ASP A 10 21.05 -2.73 -1.19
C ASP A 10 20.43 -1.64 -2.08
N ILE A 11 19.71 -0.71 -1.49
CA ILE A 11 19.13 0.44 -2.20
C ILE A 11 20.21 1.41 -2.65
N ALA A 12 21.22 1.68 -1.82
CA ALA A 12 22.32 2.58 -2.17
C ALA A 12 23.10 2.09 -3.40
N VAL A 13 23.34 0.77 -3.50
CA VAL A 13 23.96 0.16 -4.67
C VAL A 13 23.08 0.34 -5.93
N LEU A 14 21.79 0.06 -5.83
CA LEU A 14 20.85 0.23 -6.94
C LEU A 14 20.75 1.70 -7.38
N ASP A 15 20.68 2.63 -6.44
CA ASP A 15 20.61 4.08 -6.72
C ASP A 15 21.86 4.55 -7.49
N ALA A 16 23.05 4.12 -7.07
CA ALA A 16 24.30 4.45 -7.76
C ALA A 16 24.33 3.91 -9.21
N LEU A 17 23.89 2.64 -9.41
CA LEU A 17 23.83 2.02 -10.73
C LEU A 17 22.81 2.70 -11.64
N LEU A 18 21.60 3.00 -11.12
CA LEU A 18 20.56 3.70 -11.85
C LEU A 18 21.01 5.12 -12.23
N SER A 19 21.60 5.85 -11.29
CA SER A 19 22.13 7.21 -11.56
C SER A 19 23.22 7.20 -12.64
N GLN A 20 24.06 6.16 -12.69
CA GLN A 20 25.04 6.01 -13.77
C GLN A 20 24.34 5.69 -15.11
N GLY A 21 23.33 4.81 -15.11
CA GLY A 21 22.55 4.47 -16.30
C GLY A 21 21.83 5.67 -16.88
N GLU A 22 21.14 6.44 -16.02
CA GLU A 22 20.43 7.67 -16.38
C GLU A 22 21.37 8.70 -17.04
N ARG A 23 22.53 8.97 -16.42
CA ARG A 23 23.53 9.87 -17.02
C ARG A 23 24.00 9.41 -18.38
N ARG A 24 24.25 8.10 -18.58
CA ARG A 24 24.63 7.54 -19.88
C ARG A 24 23.53 7.66 -20.94
N ALA A 25 22.27 7.63 -20.52
CA ALA A 25 21.10 7.81 -21.37
C ALA A 25 20.72 9.27 -21.59
N GLY A 26 21.46 10.24 -21.02
CA GLY A 26 21.15 11.67 -21.12
C GLY A 26 19.97 12.10 -20.25
N LEU A 27 19.58 11.28 -19.25
CA LEU A 27 18.52 11.58 -18.30
C LEU A 27 19.09 12.22 -17.03
N ALA A 28 18.28 13.02 -16.37
CA ALA A 28 18.62 13.51 -15.03
C ALA A 28 18.60 12.34 -14.02
N PRO A 29 19.56 12.26 -13.08
CA PRO A 29 19.53 11.26 -12.02
C PRO A 29 18.26 11.39 -11.16
N GLY A 30 17.68 10.23 -10.77
CA GLY A 30 16.50 10.19 -9.89
C GLY A 30 15.17 9.96 -10.62
N GLN A 31 15.15 9.78 -11.93
CA GLN A 31 13.92 9.56 -12.69
C GLN A 31 13.40 8.13 -12.58
N VAL A 32 14.30 7.16 -12.41
CA VAL A 32 13.91 5.75 -12.23
C VAL A 32 13.68 5.46 -10.77
N GLU A 33 12.48 5.03 -10.43
CA GLU A 33 12.08 4.64 -9.08
C GLU A 33 12.53 3.22 -8.74
N ILE A 34 12.74 2.96 -7.45
CA ILE A 34 13.05 1.64 -6.89
C ILE A 34 11.86 1.18 -6.06
N TYR A 35 11.29 0.03 -6.39
CA TYR A 35 10.21 -0.61 -5.65
C TYR A 35 10.77 -1.84 -4.90
N PRO A 36 11.21 -1.68 -3.64
CA PRO A 36 11.75 -2.77 -2.84
C PRO A 36 10.67 -3.80 -2.51
N THR A 37 11.00 -5.08 -2.68
CA THR A 37 10.17 -6.19 -2.21
C THR A 37 10.84 -6.83 -1.00
N LEU A 38 10.16 -6.74 0.15
CA LEU A 38 10.62 -7.28 1.43
C LEU A 38 10.08 -8.70 1.59
N GLU A 39 10.96 -9.67 1.45
CA GLU A 39 10.62 -11.09 1.43
C GLU A 39 11.54 -11.95 2.30
N THR A 40 12.25 -11.31 3.24
CA THR A 40 13.04 -11.97 4.27
C THR A 40 12.78 -11.34 5.64
N ALA A 41 13.03 -12.07 6.71
CA ALA A 41 12.94 -11.56 8.07
C ALA A 41 13.78 -10.29 8.27
N LYS A 42 15.00 -10.27 7.71
CA LYS A 42 15.91 -9.12 7.76
C LYS A 42 15.36 -7.90 7.01
N GLY A 43 14.83 -8.09 5.80
CA GLY A 43 14.20 -7.01 5.03
C GLY A 43 12.99 -6.43 5.74
N VAL A 44 12.12 -7.28 6.29
CA VAL A 44 10.96 -6.84 7.10
C VAL A 44 11.40 -6.09 8.35
N TYR A 45 12.47 -6.55 9.03
CA TYR A 45 13.02 -5.87 10.19
C TYR A 45 13.51 -4.45 9.85
N HIS A 46 14.13 -4.26 8.68
CA HIS A 46 14.65 -2.98 8.21
C HIS A 46 13.70 -2.17 7.32
N ALA A 47 12.39 -2.45 7.32
CA ALA A 47 11.44 -1.81 6.42
C ALA A 47 11.47 -0.26 6.49
N TYR A 48 11.47 0.32 7.70
CA TYR A 48 11.54 1.78 7.86
C TYR A 48 12.83 2.41 7.30
N PRO A 49 14.05 1.97 7.67
CA PRO A 49 15.27 2.52 7.12
C PRO A 49 15.40 2.29 5.60
N ILE A 50 14.87 1.19 5.04
CA ILE A 50 14.81 0.96 3.58
C ILE A 50 13.89 2.01 2.93
N ALA A 51 12.71 2.28 3.52
CA ALA A 51 11.77 3.25 2.99
C ALA A 51 12.29 4.69 2.96
N THR A 52 13.23 5.02 3.86
CA THR A 52 13.71 6.40 4.06
C THR A 52 15.10 6.68 3.49
N CYS A 53 15.81 5.65 2.98
CA CYS A 53 17.23 5.81 2.60
C CYS A 53 17.47 6.47 1.23
N SER A 54 16.46 6.53 0.36
CA SER A 54 16.57 7.16 -0.97
C SER A 54 15.23 7.74 -1.42
N ALA A 55 15.28 8.92 -2.04
CA ALA A 55 14.12 9.53 -2.69
C ALA A 55 13.56 8.70 -3.86
N ARG A 56 14.31 7.70 -4.35
CA ARG A 56 13.86 6.76 -5.38
C ARG A 56 12.90 5.69 -4.86
N VAL A 57 12.66 5.61 -3.55
CA VAL A 57 11.80 4.61 -2.93
C VAL A 57 10.43 5.22 -2.60
N PRO A 58 9.47 5.28 -3.56
CA PRO A 58 8.15 5.85 -3.32
C PRO A 58 7.19 4.87 -2.65
N THR A 59 7.56 3.58 -2.60
CA THR A 59 6.74 2.50 -2.08
C THR A 59 7.56 1.40 -1.43
N LEU A 60 6.93 0.62 -0.57
CA LEU A 60 7.40 -0.68 -0.11
C LEU A 60 6.41 -1.76 -0.52
N ALA A 61 6.93 -2.91 -0.89
CA ALA A 61 6.14 -4.10 -1.13
C ALA A 61 6.53 -5.20 -0.14
N VAL A 62 5.54 -5.88 0.46
CA VAL A 62 5.78 -7.06 1.27
C VAL A 62 5.44 -8.31 0.47
N ALA A 63 6.30 -9.33 0.48
CA ALA A 63 5.99 -10.62 -0.12
C ALA A 63 5.60 -11.63 0.95
N ALA A 64 4.38 -12.14 0.86
CA ALA A 64 3.84 -13.19 1.73
C ALA A 64 3.27 -14.30 0.84
N SER A 65 4.05 -15.34 0.58
CA SER A 65 3.67 -16.38 -0.39
C SER A 65 3.93 -17.78 0.14
N PRO A 66 3.18 -18.79 -0.35
CA PRO A 66 3.43 -20.18 -0.02
C PRO A 66 4.79 -20.62 -0.57
N GLY A 67 5.63 -21.22 0.28
CA GLY A 67 6.91 -21.81 -0.13
C GLY A 67 7.96 -20.84 -0.69
N GLY A 68 7.70 -19.53 -0.66
CA GLY A 68 8.61 -18.50 -1.15
C GLY A 68 9.71 -18.14 -0.17
N ASP A 69 10.45 -17.06 -0.50
CA ASP A 69 11.57 -16.61 0.31
C ASP A 69 11.16 -16.19 1.72
N SER A 70 10.01 -15.53 1.87
CA SER A 70 9.44 -15.16 3.17
C SER A 70 9.09 -16.38 4.03
N ALA A 71 8.45 -17.40 3.45
CA ALA A 71 8.12 -18.63 4.17
C ALA A 71 9.38 -19.34 4.63
N ARG A 72 10.41 -19.43 3.77
CA ARG A 72 11.70 -20.02 4.13
C ARG A 72 12.43 -19.23 5.20
N SER A 73 12.40 -17.90 5.13
CA SER A 73 13.12 -17.01 6.05
C SER A 73 12.48 -16.95 7.43
N LEU A 74 11.16 -17.00 7.51
CA LEU A 74 10.39 -16.90 8.75
C LEU A 74 9.95 -18.25 9.32
N GLY A 75 9.95 -19.31 8.47
CA GLY A 75 9.59 -20.67 8.89
C GLY A 75 8.09 -20.91 9.02
N TYR A 76 7.23 -20.08 8.45
CA TYR A 76 5.78 -20.28 8.55
C TYR A 76 5.27 -21.34 7.57
N VAL A 77 4.17 -21.98 7.95
CA VAL A 77 3.36 -22.82 7.07
C VAL A 77 2.20 -21.97 6.56
N TRP A 78 2.17 -21.76 5.25
CA TRP A 78 1.20 -20.88 4.60
C TRP A 78 -0.24 -21.39 4.69
N SER A 79 -1.18 -20.51 4.97
CA SER A 79 -2.62 -20.75 4.92
C SER A 79 -3.35 -19.70 4.08
N LYS A 80 -4.56 -20.04 3.60
CA LYS A 80 -5.39 -19.06 2.86
C LYS A 80 -5.88 -17.91 3.75
N GLU A 81 -6.02 -18.16 5.04
CA GLU A 81 -6.45 -17.19 6.05
C GLU A 81 -5.40 -16.11 6.30
N GLY A 82 -4.12 -16.41 6.02
CA GLY A 82 -3.01 -15.45 6.09
C GLY A 82 -2.63 -15.00 7.48
N THR A 83 -3.12 -15.67 8.54
CA THR A 83 -2.87 -15.31 9.95
C THR A 83 -1.38 -15.32 10.29
N GLU A 84 -0.62 -16.29 9.77
CA GLU A 84 0.83 -16.43 9.97
C GLU A 84 1.64 -15.29 9.36
N THR A 85 1.08 -14.58 8.37
CA THR A 85 1.72 -13.45 7.69
C THR A 85 1.22 -12.08 8.16
N LEU A 86 0.20 -12.05 9.02
CA LEU A 86 -0.48 -10.82 9.45
C LEU A 86 0.48 -9.83 10.13
N TYR A 87 1.33 -10.31 11.05
CA TYR A 87 2.31 -9.43 11.71
C TYR A 87 3.30 -8.83 10.72
N MET A 88 3.83 -9.64 9.80
CA MET A 88 4.77 -9.18 8.78
C MET A 88 4.13 -8.09 7.89
N ARG A 89 2.91 -8.33 7.41
CA ARG A 89 2.15 -7.35 6.61
C ARG A 89 1.91 -6.07 7.41
N SER A 90 1.42 -6.17 8.64
CA SER A 90 1.14 -5.02 9.51
C SER A 90 2.41 -4.23 9.84
N LYS A 91 3.54 -4.91 10.12
CA LYS A 91 4.84 -4.28 10.39
C LYS A 91 5.34 -3.47 9.20
N VAL A 92 5.34 -4.05 7.99
CA VAL A 92 5.81 -3.35 6.79
C VAL A 92 4.91 -2.16 6.47
N LEU A 93 3.60 -2.31 6.63
CA LEU A 93 2.66 -1.21 6.43
C LEU A 93 2.86 -0.08 7.45
N LEU A 94 3.04 -0.42 8.74
CA LEU A 94 3.32 0.57 9.79
C LEU A 94 4.58 1.37 9.47
N ASP A 95 5.66 0.69 9.10
CA ASP A 95 6.93 1.32 8.74
C ASP A 95 6.82 2.18 7.48
N ALA A 96 6.11 1.70 6.46
CA ALA A 96 5.84 2.46 5.25
C ALA A 96 5.08 3.76 5.57
N ARG A 97 4.04 3.69 6.41
CA ARG A 97 3.27 4.87 6.84
C ARG A 97 4.10 5.83 7.70
N ALA A 98 4.92 5.30 8.62
CA ALA A 98 5.85 6.11 9.43
C ALA A 98 6.90 6.82 8.54
N ALA A 99 7.31 6.19 7.44
CA ALA A 99 8.20 6.77 6.42
C ALA A 99 7.47 7.69 5.42
N SER A 100 6.18 7.94 5.60
CA SER A 100 5.34 8.74 4.70
C SER A 100 5.23 8.18 3.27
N VAL A 101 5.37 6.86 3.12
CA VAL A 101 5.10 6.17 1.85
C VAL A 101 3.62 6.31 1.49
N ALA A 102 3.34 6.91 0.33
CA ALA A 102 1.97 7.19 -0.08
C ALA A 102 1.22 5.92 -0.51
N TYR A 103 1.91 5.01 -1.20
CA TYR A 103 1.30 3.85 -1.88
C TYR A 103 1.97 2.53 -1.48
N PRO A 104 1.84 2.05 -0.23
CA PRO A 104 2.36 0.73 0.17
C PRO A 104 1.62 -0.39 -0.58
N LEU A 105 2.39 -1.35 -1.13
CA LEU A 105 1.88 -2.43 -1.93
C LEU A 105 1.88 -3.75 -1.16
N ALA A 106 0.79 -4.50 -1.29
CA ALA A 106 0.68 -5.84 -0.73
C ALA A 106 1.34 -6.89 -1.64
N ALA A 107 1.51 -8.07 -1.07
CA ALA A 107 2.12 -9.23 -1.69
C ALA A 107 1.30 -9.82 -2.85
N THR A 108 1.96 -10.62 -3.64
CA THR A 108 1.41 -11.34 -4.78
C THR A 108 0.64 -12.59 -4.34
N TRP A 109 -0.54 -12.83 -4.93
CA TRP A 109 -1.24 -14.10 -4.86
C TRP A 109 -0.72 -15.07 -5.92
N PHE A 110 -0.26 -16.27 -5.52
CA PHE A 110 0.42 -17.20 -6.41
C PHE A 110 -0.51 -18.25 -7.05
N ALA A 111 -1.66 -18.55 -6.43
CA ALA A 111 -2.60 -19.52 -6.97
C ALA A 111 -3.47 -18.89 -8.07
N ILE A 112 -2.96 -18.85 -9.31
CA ILE A 112 -3.53 -18.09 -10.43
C ILE A 112 -5.03 -18.42 -10.67
N ALA A 113 -5.42 -19.70 -10.53
CA ALA A 113 -6.79 -20.15 -10.77
C ALA A 113 -7.72 -19.96 -9.56
N ASP A 114 -7.18 -19.71 -8.37
CA ASP A 114 -7.97 -19.53 -7.13
C ASP A 114 -8.35 -18.03 -6.96
N LEU A 115 -9.34 -17.60 -7.72
CA LEU A 115 -9.80 -16.21 -7.72
C LEU A 115 -10.55 -15.84 -6.44
N ASP A 116 -11.19 -16.80 -5.77
CA ASP A 116 -11.86 -16.58 -4.48
C ASP A 116 -10.83 -16.36 -3.36
N GLY A 117 -9.75 -17.15 -3.35
CA GLY A 117 -8.62 -16.92 -2.46
C GLY A 117 -7.93 -15.58 -2.70
N LEU A 118 -7.73 -15.20 -3.96
CA LEU A 118 -7.25 -13.86 -4.32
C LEU A 118 -8.15 -12.77 -3.73
N ARG A 119 -9.46 -12.86 -3.94
CA ARG A 119 -10.43 -11.88 -3.43
C ARG A 119 -10.33 -11.71 -1.92
N HIS A 120 -10.25 -12.81 -1.20
CA HIS A 120 -10.08 -12.81 0.26
C HIS A 120 -8.76 -12.12 0.68
N ASP A 121 -7.64 -12.48 0.05
CA ASP A 121 -6.32 -11.89 0.34
C ASP A 121 -6.29 -10.38 0.04
N VAL A 122 -6.86 -9.96 -1.09
CA VAL A 122 -6.93 -8.53 -1.47
C VAL A 122 -7.81 -7.73 -0.49
N GLN A 123 -8.94 -8.30 -0.06
CA GLN A 123 -9.81 -7.67 0.96
C GLN A 123 -9.07 -7.51 2.29
N LEU A 124 -8.34 -8.53 2.74
CA LEU A 124 -7.51 -8.44 3.94
C LEU A 124 -6.45 -7.33 3.80
N ASN A 125 -5.76 -7.26 2.67
CA ASN A 125 -4.76 -6.23 2.41
C ASN A 125 -5.36 -4.81 2.41
N ARG A 126 -6.54 -4.62 1.78
CA ARG A 126 -7.27 -3.34 1.85
C ARG A 126 -7.66 -2.99 3.29
N GLN A 127 -8.18 -3.95 4.08
CA GLN A 127 -8.54 -3.76 5.48
C GLN A 127 -7.35 -3.38 6.35
N LEU A 128 -6.16 -3.91 6.08
CA LEU A 128 -4.92 -3.53 6.75
C LEU A 128 -4.49 -2.10 6.41
N GLY A 129 -4.87 -1.55 5.24
CA GLY A 129 -4.53 -0.20 4.81
C GLY A 129 -3.51 -0.12 3.67
N TYR A 130 -3.24 -1.22 2.99
CA TYR A 130 -2.51 -1.21 1.72
C TYR A 130 -3.32 -0.48 0.64
N THR A 131 -2.63 0.06 -0.37
CA THR A 131 -3.26 0.85 -1.44
C THR A 131 -3.29 0.14 -2.79
N GLY A 132 -2.71 -1.04 -2.85
CA GLY A 132 -2.66 -1.88 -4.04
C GLY A 132 -1.95 -3.19 -3.77
N GLN A 133 -1.84 -4.01 -4.81
CA GLN A 133 -1.21 -5.33 -4.74
C GLN A 133 -0.38 -5.60 -5.99
N ILE A 134 0.77 -6.25 -5.82
CA ILE A 134 1.58 -6.71 -6.94
C ILE A 134 0.94 -7.95 -7.56
N LEU A 135 0.83 -7.95 -8.88
CA LEU A 135 0.17 -9.01 -9.63
C LEU A 135 1.15 -9.73 -10.55
N ILE A 136 0.95 -11.04 -10.70
CA ILE A 136 1.73 -11.90 -11.62
C ILE A 136 0.91 -12.45 -12.78
N HIS A 137 -0.41 -12.22 -12.80
CA HIS A 137 -1.27 -12.68 -13.87
C HIS A 137 -2.36 -11.67 -14.23
N PRO A 138 -2.68 -11.46 -15.53
CA PRO A 138 -3.70 -10.48 -15.96
C PRO A 138 -5.10 -10.75 -15.43
N SER A 139 -5.48 -12.02 -15.18
CA SER A 139 -6.81 -12.36 -14.63
C SER A 139 -7.07 -11.81 -13.22
N HIS A 140 -6.02 -11.42 -12.50
CA HIS A 140 -6.13 -10.84 -11.16
C HIS A 140 -6.52 -9.36 -11.19
N VAL A 141 -6.20 -8.65 -12.29
CA VAL A 141 -6.40 -7.19 -12.41
C VAL A 141 -7.84 -6.74 -12.12
N PRO A 142 -8.89 -7.36 -12.71
CA PRO A 142 -10.26 -6.92 -12.44
C PRO A 142 -10.65 -7.01 -10.96
N ILE A 143 -10.25 -8.09 -10.27
CA ILE A 143 -10.58 -8.31 -8.87
C ILE A 143 -9.88 -7.29 -7.98
N VAL A 144 -8.60 -7.05 -8.23
CA VAL A 144 -7.81 -6.10 -7.43
C VAL A 144 -8.33 -4.68 -7.64
N ASN A 145 -8.59 -4.29 -8.89
CA ASN A 145 -9.16 -2.97 -9.18
C ASN A 145 -10.54 -2.79 -8.53
N GLU A 146 -11.44 -3.78 -8.65
CA GLU A 146 -12.75 -3.75 -7.99
C GLU A 146 -12.64 -3.47 -6.49
N ILE A 147 -11.72 -4.16 -5.80
CA ILE A 147 -11.60 -4.06 -4.35
C ILE A 147 -10.94 -2.75 -3.91
N PHE A 148 -9.92 -2.26 -4.61
CA PHE A 148 -9.22 -1.02 -4.23
C PHE A 148 -9.91 0.26 -4.76
N THR A 149 -10.84 0.15 -5.70
CA THR A 149 -11.63 1.30 -6.19
C THR A 149 -12.69 1.69 -5.15
N PRO A 150 -12.80 2.97 -4.75
CA PRO A 150 -13.90 3.45 -3.93
C PRO A 150 -15.25 3.19 -4.61
N THR A 151 -16.21 2.64 -3.87
CA THR A 151 -17.57 2.41 -4.36
C THR A 151 -18.37 3.72 -4.43
N ALA A 152 -19.51 3.72 -5.14
CA ALA A 152 -20.41 4.87 -5.14
C ALA A 152 -20.91 5.21 -3.73
N ASP A 153 -21.14 4.20 -2.89
CA ASP A 153 -21.54 4.38 -1.49
C ASP A 153 -20.40 4.97 -0.64
N ASP A 154 -19.15 4.49 -0.82
CA ASP A 154 -17.97 5.10 -0.18
C ASP A 154 -17.87 6.59 -0.54
N ILE A 155 -18.00 6.92 -1.82
CA ILE A 155 -17.93 8.30 -2.33
C ILE A 155 -19.05 9.16 -1.70
N ALA A 156 -20.29 8.69 -1.74
CA ALA A 156 -21.44 9.40 -1.17
C ALA A 156 -21.27 9.64 0.33
N TYR A 157 -20.84 8.61 1.07
CA TYR A 157 -20.55 8.71 2.50
C TYR A 157 -19.50 9.80 2.81
N HIS A 158 -18.36 9.76 2.10
CA HIS A 158 -17.28 10.72 2.35
C HIS A 158 -17.62 12.15 1.91
N GLN A 159 -18.41 12.33 0.86
CA GLN A 159 -18.94 13.64 0.47
C GLN A 159 -19.89 14.20 1.56
N GLY A 160 -20.83 13.38 2.03
CA GLY A 160 -21.76 13.77 3.10
C GLY A 160 -21.05 14.08 4.42
N LEU A 161 -20.02 13.30 4.78
CA LEU A 161 -19.20 13.57 5.96
C LEU A 161 -18.50 14.93 5.87
N LEU A 162 -17.90 15.27 4.74
CA LEU A 162 -17.26 16.58 4.54
C LEU A 162 -18.27 17.72 4.64
N ALA A 163 -19.45 17.58 4.03
CA ALA A 163 -20.51 18.58 4.11
C ALA A 163 -21.03 18.78 5.56
N ALA A 164 -21.18 17.69 6.31
CA ALA A 164 -21.59 17.75 7.72
C ALA A 164 -20.55 18.47 8.60
N MET A 165 -19.26 18.21 8.37
CA MET A 165 -18.18 18.90 9.09
C MET A 165 -18.08 20.39 8.75
N GLU A 166 -18.24 20.77 7.47
CA GLU A 166 -18.27 22.18 7.07
C GLU A 166 -19.42 22.95 7.71
N GLU A 167 -20.59 22.31 7.86
CA GLU A 167 -21.72 22.90 8.57
C GLU A 167 -21.43 23.03 10.06
N ALA A 168 -20.83 22.02 10.69
CA ALA A 168 -20.45 22.05 12.09
C ALA A 168 -19.43 23.17 12.39
N GLU A 169 -18.43 23.33 11.52
CA GLU A 169 -17.44 24.41 11.62
C GLU A 169 -18.10 25.81 11.53
N ARG A 170 -19.06 25.98 10.61
CA ARG A 170 -19.85 27.25 10.51
C ARG A 170 -20.65 27.55 11.79
N GLN A 171 -21.08 26.51 12.50
CA GLN A 171 -21.78 26.62 13.79
C GLN A 171 -20.83 26.74 15.00
N GLY A 172 -19.48 26.72 14.76
CA GLY A 172 -18.46 26.86 15.81
C GLY A 172 -18.22 25.57 16.60
N THR A 173 -18.56 24.40 16.03
CA THR A 173 -18.28 23.09 16.63
C THR A 173 -17.15 22.36 15.86
N ALA A 174 -16.31 21.60 16.59
CA ALA A 174 -15.19 20.86 16.03
C ALA A 174 -15.49 19.37 15.78
N ALA A 175 -16.70 18.93 16.09
CA ALA A 175 -17.17 17.56 15.91
C ALA A 175 -18.67 17.54 15.63
N VAL A 176 -19.12 16.54 14.88
CA VAL A 176 -20.53 16.34 14.52
C VAL A 176 -20.87 14.85 14.49
N ALA A 177 -22.11 14.49 14.74
CA ALA A 177 -22.60 13.14 14.47
C ALA A 177 -23.03 13.05 13.00
N TYR A 178 -22.44 12.11 12.27
CA TYR A 178 -22.82 11.79 10.90
C TYR A 178 -23.08 10.28 10.78
N GLU A 179 -24.25 9.89 10.33
CA GLU A 179 -24.72 8.48 10.23
C GLU A 179 -24.49 7.66 11.53
N GLY A 180 -24.70 8.30 12.70
CA GLY A 180 -24.54 7.65 14.00
C GLY A 180 -23.09 7.53 14.50
N VAL A 181 -22.12 8.06 13.78
CA VAL A 181 -20.70 8.09 14.15
C VAL A 181 -20.28 9.51 14.52
N MET A 182 -19.52 9.67 15.61
CA MET A 182 -18.88 10.95 15.92
C MET A 182 -17.73 11.20 14.93
N VAL A 183 -17.79 12.29 14.21
CA VAL A 183 -16.81 12.71 13.21
C VAL A 183 -16.02 13.91 13.72
N ASP A 184 -14.72 13.88 13.54
CA ASP A 184 -13.78 14.96 13.85
C ASP A 184 -12.85 15.29 12.66
N ILE A 185 -11.96 16.24 12.86
CA ILE A 185 -11.02 16.71 11.84
C ILE A 185 -10.07 15.61 11.31
N ALA A 186 -9.80 14.55 12.07
CA ALA A 186 -8.95 13.45 11.61
C ALA A 186 -9.65 12.66 10.48
N MET A 187 -10.95 12.44 10.61
CA MET A 187 -11.76 11.75 9.59
C MET A 187 -11.91 12.57 8.31
N VAL A 188 -11.89 13.90 8.40
CA VAL A 188 -11.90 14.80 7.22
C VAL A 188 -10.72 14.54 6.30
N LYS A 189 -9.51 14.33 6.85
CA LYS A 189 -8.31 14.05 6.05
C LYS A 189 -8.45 12.72 5.28
N THR A 190 -8.94 11.69 5.95
CA THR A 190 -9.20 10.37 5.32
C THR A 190 -10.23 10.50 4.21
N SER A 191 -11.34 11.22 4.47
CA SER A 191 -12.39 11.43 3.46
C SER A 191 -11.87 12.15 2.22
N ARG A 192 -11.05 13.19 2.38
CA ARG A 192 -10.42 13.89 1.25
C ARG A 192 -9.52 12.95 0.45
N GLN A 193 -8.69 12.13 1.09
CA GLN A 193 -7.82 11.18 0.40
C GLN A 193 -8.61 10.16 -0.44
N ILE A 194 -9.73 9.66 0.07
CA ILE A 194 -10.59 8.71 -0.66
C ILE A 194 -11.24 9.38 -1.87
N LEU A 195 -11.74 10.61 -1.72
CA LEU A 195 -12.34 11.35 -2.83
C LEU A 195 -11.30 11.77 -3.87
N ASP A 196 -10.09 12.15 -3.45
CA ASP A 196 -9.00 12.47 -4.36
C ASP A 196 -8.55 11.23 -5.16
N LEU A 197 -8.50 10.06 -4.52
CA LEU A 197 -8.29 8.81 -5.24
C LEU A 197 -9.39 8.56 -6.27
N ALA A 198 -10.67 8.69 -5.88
CA ALA A 198 -11.82 8.50 -6.77
C ALA A 198 -11.75 9.41 -8.00
N ARG A 199 -11.35 10.68 -7.82
CA ARG A 199 -11.13 11.63 -8.93
C ARG A 199 -9.95 11.20 -9.81
N SER A 200 -8.83 10.82 -9.20
CA SER A 200 -7.62 10.47 -9.94
C SER A 200 -7.78 9.26 -10.86
N ILE A 201 -8.70 8.35 -10.51
CA ILE A 201 -9.02 7.15 -11.32
C ILE A 201 -10.28 7.31 -12.17
N GLY A 202 -10.92 8.50 -12.17
CA GLY A 202 -12.05 8.83 -13.03
C GLY A 202 -13.39 8.18 -12.65
N VAL A 203 -13.57 7.82 -11.36
CA VAL A 203 -14.87 7.32 -10.84
C VAL A 203 -15.66 8.40 -10.08
N LEU A 204 -15.06 9.57 -9.91
CA LEU A 204 -15.69 10.80 -9.42
C LEU A 204 -15.20 11.97 -10.29
N ASP A 205 -16.12 12.86 -10.67
CA ASP A 205 -15.84 14.10 -11.41
C ASP A 205 -15.15 15.17 -10.55
#